data_d0259a4b14af072224c6601de10734dd
#
_entry.id   d0259a4b14af072224c6601de10734dd
#
_cell.length_a   1.000
_cell.length_b   1.000
_cell.length_c   1.000
_cell.angle_alpha   90.00
_cell.angle_beta   90.00
_cell.angle_gamma   90.00
#
_symmetry.space_group_name_H-M   'P 1'
#
loop_
_entity.id
_entity.type
_entity.pdbx_description
1 polymer ?
#
loop_
_entity_poly.entity_id
_entity_poly.type
_entity_poly.pdbx_seq_one_letter_code
_entity_poly.pdbx_strand_id
1 'polypeptide(L)'
;PDTAEPYTEKPAQLNKDRRNKEKEIPDESITDTSNPDPIYPPAPLQGAGYDGMGYEEAREIVKENIEYDILVQDPQQDREQLDEVVDLIAETLCSRKKTIVIAGDEYPAEMVKEKLLRITSSHIEYVFDCLKQNTTYVRNIKKYLLASLFNAPSTIGSYYSALVNHDMYGDGLRGR
;
A
#
# COMPACT_ATOMS: atom_id res chain seq x y z
N PRO A 1 -45.60 51.82 -14.16
CA PRO A 1 -46.20 50.83 -15.01
C PRO A 1 -45.22 49.69 -15.24
N ASP A 2 -45.55 48.57 -14.71
CA ASP A 2 -46.07 47.40 -15.37
C ASP A 2 -45.02 46.71 -16.23
N THR A 3 -44.75 45.49 -16.20
CA THR A 3 -45.52 44.29 -15.84
C THR A 3 -44.60 43.08 -16.01
N ALA A 4 -44.74 42.16 -15.09
CA ALA A 4 -45.03 40.75 -15.32
C ALA A 4 -43.94 39.81 -15.85
N GLU A 5 -43.68 38.85 -15.03
CA GLU A 5 -43.28 37.46 -15.34
C GLU A 5 -44.25 36.77 -16.31
N PRO A 6 -43.89 35.64 -16.91
CA PRO A 6 -44.21 34.36 -16.26
C PRO A 6 -43.25 33.20 -16.53
N TYR A 7 -43.16 32.32 -15.52
CA TYR A 7 -43.18 30.86 -15.42
C TYR A 7 -43.33 30.07 -16.74
N THR A 8 -42.65 28.95 -16.78
CA THR A 8 -43.20 27.62 -17.10
C THR A 8 -42.10 26.60 -16.91
N GLU A 9 -42.16 25.79 -15.89
CA GLU A 9 -42.79 24.44 -15.85
C GLU A 9 -42.00 23.37 -16.61
N LYS A 10 -41.64 22.36 -15.77
CA LYS A 10 -41.20 21.01 -16.15
C LYS A 10 -42.25 20.31 -17.03
N PRO A 11 -41.89 19.23 -17.72
CA PRO A 11 -42.21 17.95 -17.14
C PRO A 11 -41.13 16.85 -17.26
N ALA A 12 -41.19 15.97 -16.28
CA ALA A 12 -40.63 14.64 -16.28
C ALA A 12 -41.36 13.71 -17.24
N GLN A 13 -40.64 12.79 -17.85
CA GLN A 13 -41.11 11.50 -18.32
C GLN A 13 -39.90 10.62 -18.54
N LEU A 14 -39.68 9.67 -17.70
CA LEU A 14 -40.18 8.30 -17.67
C LEU A 14 -40.12 7.62 -19.03
N ASN A 15 -39.12 6.81 -19.24
CA ASN A 15 -39.25 5.74 -20.19
C ASN A 15 -38.72 4.43 -19.60
N LYS A 16 -39.69 3.55 -19.43
CA LYS A 16 -39.57 2.15 -19.07
C LYS A 16 -39.07 1.33 -20.24
N ASP A 17 -38.45 0.22 -19.86
CA ASP A 17 -38.40 -1.05 -20.57
C ASP A 17 -37.64 -1.12 -21.89
N ARG A 18 -36.48 -1.71 -21.84
CA ARG A 18 -36.11 -2.75 -22.82
C ARG A 18 -35.38 -3.90 -22.17
N ARG A 19 -36.14 -4.93 -22.08
CA ARG A 19 -35.87 -6.33 -21.85
C ARG A 19 -34.70 -6.87 -22.66
N ASN A 20 -33.79 -7.51 -21.94
CA ASN A 20 -33.21 -8.82 -22.20
C ASN A 20 -32.97 -9.25 -23.65
N LYS A 21 -31.73 -9.46 -23.99
CA LYS A 21 -31.33 -10.55 -24.89
C LYS A 21 -29.94 -11.04 -24.50
N GLU A 22 -29.94 -12.21 -23.90
CA GLU A 22 -28.79 -13.10 -23.79
C GLU A 22 -28.15 -13.25 -25.18
N LYS A 23 -26.85 -13.01 -25.24
CA LYS A 23 -26.02 -13.51 -26.32
C LYS A 23 -24.90 -14.29 -25.68
N GLU A 24 -25.02 -15.59 -25.81
CA GLU A 24 -23.94 -16.54 -25.63
C GLU A 24 -22.73 -16.08 -26.43
N ILE A 25 -21.59 -15.97 -25.79
CA ILE A 25 -20.29 -15.78 -26.42
C ILE A 25 -19.59 -17.14 -26.36
N PRO A 26 -19.14 -17.70 -27.48
CA PRO A 26 -18.44 -18.98 -27.49
C PRO A 26 -17.07 -18.84 -26.82
N ASP A 27 -16.77 -19.84 -26.03
CA ASP A 27 -15.47 -20.19 -25.49
C ASP A 27 -14.44 -20.33 -26.63
N GLU A 28 -13.51 -19.39 -26.72
CA GLU A 28 -12.25 -19.60 -27.40
C GLU A 28 -11.09 -19.32 -26.46
N SER A 29 -10.61 -20.42 -25.89
CA SER A 29 -9.33 -20.57 -25.23
C SER A 29 -8.21 -20.00 -26.09
N ILE A 30 -7.64 -18.84 -25.67
CA ILE A 30 -6.31 -18.41 -26.09
C ILE A 30 -5.44 -18.38 -24.85
N THR A 31 -4.73 -19.48 -24.65
CA THR A 31 -3.60 -19.54 -23.73
C THR A 31 -2.44 -18.79 -24.37
N ASP A 32 -2.29 -17.50 -24.02
CA ASP A 32 -1.03 -16.79 -24.26
C ASP A 32 -0.17 -16.86 -23.00
N THR A 33 0.70 -17.85 -23.02
CA THR A 33 1.67 -18.15 -21.98
C THR A 33 2.95 -17.35 -22.27
N SER A 34 2.98 -16.06 -21.90
CA SER A 34 4.21 -15.29 -21.99
C SER A 34 4.21 -14.09 -21.03
N ASN A 35 3.94 -14.34 -19.76
CA ASN A 35 4.33 -13.43 -18.69
C ASN A 35 4.60 -14.27 -17.45
N PRO A 36 5.85 -14.34 -16.94
CA PRO A 36 6.07 -15.01 -15.66
C PRO A 36 5.32 -14.19 -14.61
N ASP A 37 4.32 -14.81 -13.99
CA ASP A 37 3.61 -14.27 -12.85
C ASP A 37 4.63 -13.75 -11.83
N PRO A 38 4.44 -12.54 -11.28
CA PRO A 38 5.23 -12.10 -10.15
C PRO A 38 5.11 -13.14 -9.06
N ILE A 39 6.23 -13.67 -8.60
CA ILE A 39 6.29 -14.61 -7.47
C ILE A 39 5.82 -13.81 -6.23
N TYR A 40 4.51 -13.78 -6.01
CA TYR A 40 3.96 -13.34 -4.75
C TYR A 40 4.30 -14.43 -3.72
N PRO A 41 4.87 -14.08 -2.58
CA PRO A 41 4.97 -15.02 -1.47
C PRO A 41 3.57 -15.58 -1.16
N PRO A 42 3.46 -16.85 -0.73
CA PRO A 42 2.18 -17.48 -0.48
C PRO A 42 1.34 -16.58 0.43
N ALA A 43 0.09 -16.37 0.05
CA ALA A 43 -0.84 -15.56 0.82
C ALA A 43 -0.86 -16.06 2.28
N PRO A 44 -0.78 -15.18 3.28
CA PRO A 44 -0.87 -15.58 4.68
C PRO A 44 -2.14 -16.39 4.88
N LEU A 45 -2.05 -17.48 5.62
CA LEU A 45 -3.16 -18.38 5.94
C LEU A 45 -4.34 -17.55 6.47
N GLN A 46 -5.41 -17.47 5.69
CA GLN A 46 -6.65 -16.82 6.06
C GLN A 46 -7.20 -17.53 7.30
N GLY A 47 -7.27 -16.84 8.44
CA GLY A 47 -8.01 -17.27 9.60
C GLY A 47 -7.26 -17.44 10.92
N ALA A 48 -5.96 -17.18 11.00
CA ALA A 48 -5.31 -17.03 12.29
C ALA A 48 -5.62 -15.64 12.84
N GLY A 49 -6.64 -15.54 13.69
CA GLY A 49 -6.86 -14.33 14.47
C GLY A 49 -5.61 -14.01 15.26
N TYR A 50 -4.99 -12.88 14.98
CA TYR A 50 -3.79 -12.37 15.68
C TYR A 50 -4.10 -11.93 17.13
N ASP A 51 -5.25 -12.31 17.62
CA ASP A 51 -5.76 -11.97 18.96
C ASP A 51 -5.13 -12.91 20.00
N GLY A 52 -3.87 -12.64 20.32
CA GLY A 52 -3.10 -13.44 21.29
C GLY A 52 -1.62 -13.62 20.94
N MET A 53 -1.15 -13.12 19.80
CA MET A 53 0.25 -13.15 19.43
C MET A 53 1.09 -12.40 20.48
N GLY A 54 2.12 -13.06 21.01
CA GLY A 54 3.08 -12.43 21.91
C GLY A 54 3.98 -11.42 21.17
N TYR A 55 4.47 -10.43 21.91
CA TYR A 55 5.33 -9.40 21.30
C TYR A 55 6.62 -9.99 20.69
N GLU A 56 7.27 -10.92 21.37
CA GLU A 56 8.47 -11.57 20.85
C GLU A 56 8.17 -12.45 19.63
N GLU A 57 7.04 -13.14 19.63
CA GLU A 57 6.58 -13.90 18.47
C GLU A 57 6.33 -12.98 17.27
N ALA A 58 5.69 -11.85 17.49
CA ALA A 58 5.47 -10.84 16.44
C ALA A 58 6.81 -10.32 15.90
N ARG A 59 7.79 -10.05 16.75
CA ARG A 59 9.13 -9.62 16.33
C ARG A 59 9.82 -10.65 15.43
N GLU A 60 9.78 -11.92 15.82
CA GLU A 60 10.42 -12.97 15.03
C GLU A 60 9.75 -13.15 13.67
N ILE A 61 8.40 -13.11 13.60
CA ILE A 61 7.67 -13.15 12.32
C ILE A 61 8.06 -11.96 11.44
N VAL A 62 8.15 -10.76 12.00
CA VAL A 62 8.54 -9.57 11.25
C VAL A 62 9.96 -9.70 10.72
N LYS A 63 10.92 -10.14 11.56
CA LYS A 63 12.32 -10.34 11.15
C LYS A 63 12.44 -11.36 10.03
N GLU A 64 11.68 -12.45 10.10
CA GLU A 64 11.65 -13.46 9.05
C GLU A 64 11.11 -12.87 7.73
N ASN A 65 9.98 -12.15 7.78
CA ASN A 65 9.36 -11.55 6.59
C ASN A 65 10.25 -10.52 5.87
N ILE A 66 11.02 -9.74 6.64
CA ILE A 66 11.91 -8.71 6.07
C ILE A 66 13.32 -9.22 5.79
N GLU A 67 13.59 -10.49 6.03
CA GLU A 67 14.95 -11.05 5.87
C GLU A 67 15.99 -10.28 6.69
N TYR A 68 15.67 -10.03 7.97
CA TYR A 68 16.43 -9.15 8.88
C TYR A 68 17.94 -9.43 8.87
N ASP A 69 18.35 -10.71 8.90
CA ASP A 69 19.75 -11.11 8.92
C ASP A 69 20.51 -10.67 7.65
N ILE A 70 19.82 -10.54 6.54
CA ILE A 70 20.39 -10.03 5.29
C ILE A 70 20.49 -8.51 5.35
N LEU A 71 19.43 -7.82 5.76
CA LEU A 71 19.42 -6.36 5.86
C LEU A 71 20.48 -5.82 6.82
N VAL A 72 20.73 -6.50 7.95
CA VAL A 72 21.75 -6.11 8.93
C VAL A 72 23.19 -6.21 8.37
N GLN A 73 23.41 -7.08 7.37
CA GLN A 73 24.74 -7.22 6.73
C GLN A 73 25.02 -6.12 5.71
N ASP A 74 24.00 -5.37 5.28
CA ASP A 74 24.17 -4.26 4.36
C ASP A 74 24.75 -3.03 5.12
N PRO A 75 25.98 -2.58 4.79
CA PRO A 75 26.59 -1.43 5.44
C PRO A 75 25.88 -0.10 5.17
N GLN A 76 24.93 -0.05 4.24
CA GLN A 76 24.12 1.12 3.96
C GLN A 76 22.89 1.23 4.88
N GLN A 77 22.58 0.16 5.60
CA GLN A 77 21.44 0.11 6.52
C GLN A 77 21.90 0.39 7.96
N ASP A 78 21.14 1.24 8.63
CA ASP A 78 21.33 1.50 10.06
C ASP A 78 20.59 0.45 10.87
N ARG A 79 21.36 -0.33 11.63
CA ARG A 79 20.80 -1.40 12.48
C ARG A 79 19.81 -0.85 13.50
N GLU A 80 20.08 0.30 14.11
CA GLU A 80 19.18 0.90 15.10
C GLU A 80 17.84 1.26 14.47
N GLN A 81 17.85 1.85 13.28
CA GLN A 81 16.63 2.15 12.52
C GLN A 81 15.86 0.88 12.14
N LEU A 82 16.58 -0.18 11.79
CA LEU A 82 15.97 -1.46 11.44
C LEU A 82 15.28 -2.08 12.65
N ASP A 83 15.92 -2.07 13.83
CA ASP A 83 15.34 -2.54 15.09
C ASP A 83 14.10 -1.71 15.47
N GLU A 84 14.16 -0.37 15.33
CA GLU A 84 13.00 0.51 15.56
C GLU A 84 11.80 0.16 14.67
N VAL A 85 12.04 -0.17 13.40
CA VAL A 85 10.98 -0.56 12.46
C VAL A 85 10.39 -1.92 12.84
N VAL A 86 11.22 -2.91 13.21
CA VAL A 86 10.76 -4.22 13.68
C VAL A 86 9.87 -4.05 14.91
N ASP A 87 10.32 -3.26 15.89
CA ASP A 87 9.57 -3.01 17.12
C ASP A 87 8.24 -2.27 16.82
N LEU A 88 8.25 -1.29 15.94
CA LEU A 88 7.05 -0.56 15.54
C LEU A 88 5.99 -1.47 14.89
N ILE A 89 6.42 -2.36 14.00
CA ILE A 89 5.53 -3.32 13.35
C ILE A 89 5.00 -4.30 14.40
N ALA A 90 5.87 -4.89 15.25
CA ALA A 90 5.48 -5.84 16.29
C ALA A 90 4.50 -5.23 17.30
N GLU A 91 4.75 -4.00 17.79
CA GLU A 91 3.81 -3.26 18.64
C GLU A 91 2.44 -3.08 17.98
N THR A 92 2.44 -2.78 16.67
CA THR A 92 1.21 -2.59 15.93
C THR A 92 0.44 -3.90 15.75
N LEU A 93 1.13 -5.01 15.47
CA LEU A 93 0.55 -6.35 15.35
C LEU A 93 -0.07 -6.81 16.66
N CYS A 94 0.59 -6.54 17.80
CA CYS A 94 0.09 -6.89 19.14
C CYS A 94 -0.99 -5.94 19.66
N SER A 95 -1.31 -4.86 18.92
CA SER A 95 -2.33 -3.90 19.34
C SER A 95 -3.71 -4.55 19.40
N ARG A 96 -4.42 -4.36 20.53
CA ARG A 96 -5.81 -4.82 20.73
C ARG A 96 -6.84 -3.76 20.35
N LYS A 97 -6.42 -2.66 19.77
CA LYS A 97 -7.32 -1.60 19.29
C LYS A 97 -8.12 -2.12 18.10
N LYS A 98 -9.37 -1.71 18.00
CA LYS A 98 -10.23 -2.02 16.83
C LYS A 98 -9.84 -1.21 15.60
N THR A 99 -9.31 0.00 15.82
CA THR A 99 -8.86 0.92 14.77
C THR A 99 -7.45 1.42 15.07
N ILE A 100 -6.70 1.72 14.01
CA ILE A 100 -5.37 2.32 14.07
C ILE A 100 -5.38 3.57 13.19
N VAL A 101 -4.85 4.67 13.71
CA VAL A 101 -4.77 5.95 13.00
C VAL A 101 -3.49 6.00 12.17
N ILE A 102 -3.62 6.13 10.85
CA ILE A 102 -2.52 6.27 9.89
C ILE A 102 -2.69 7.59 9.14
N ALA A 103 -1.71 8.46 9.20
CA ALA A 103 -1.70 9.77 8.54
C ALA A 103 -2.91 10.67 8.85
N GLY A 104 -3.63 10.41 9.92
CA GLY A 104 -4.82 11.15 10.35
C GLY A 104 -6.14 10.44 10.12
N ASP A 105 -6.14 9.38 9.31
CA ASP A 105 -7.33 8.58 9.03
C ASP A 105 -7.38 7.32 9.90
N GLU A 106 -8.58 6.88 10.26
CA GLU A 106 -8.79 5.64 11.01
C GLU A 106 -9.00 4.46 10.08
N TYR A 107 -8.20 3.42 10.28
CA TYR A 107 -8.33 2.15 9.56
C TYR A 107 -8.66 0.99 10.50
N PRO A 108 -9.44 -0.01 10.07
CA PRO A 108 -9.61 -1.25 10.81
C PRO A 108 -8.25 -1.88 11.16
N ALA A 109 -8.04 -2.27 12.41
CA ALA A 109 -6.76 -2.82 12.85
C ALA A 109 -6.35 -4.07 12.04
N GLU A 110 -7.30 -4.92 11.69
CA GLU A 110 -7.06 -6.12 10.86
C GLU A 110 -6.44 -5.76 9.50
N MET A 111 -6.98 -4.73 8.82
CA MET A 111 -6.42 -4.26 7.54
C MET A 111 -4.98 -3.76 7.70
N VAL A 112 -4.70 -3.03 8.78
CA VAL A 112 -3.35 -2.50 9.04
C VAL A 112 -2.39 -3.65 9.32
N LYS A 113 -2.75 -4.59 10.18
CA LYS A 113 -1.96 -5.77 10.52
C LYS A 113 -1.67 -6.62 9.29
N GLU A 114 -2.68 -6.90 8.47
CA GLU A 114 -2.53 -7.67 7.23
C GLU A 114 -1.52 -7.01 6.27
N LYS A 115 -1.59 -5.69 6.09
CA LYS A 115 -0.63 -4.96 5.24
C LYS A 115 0.79 -4.98 5.82
N LEU A 116 0.94 -4.83 7.13
CA LEU A 116 2.24 -4.86 7.79
C LEU A 116 2.91 -6.24 7.72
N LEU A 117 2.13 -7.32 7.76
CA LEU A 117 2.65 -8.68 7.59
C LEU A 117 3.12 -9.00 6.16
N ARG A 118 2.72 -8.20 5.17
CA ARG A 118 3.19 -8.32 3.79
C ARG A 118 4.47 -7.54 3.50
N ILE A 119 5.05 -6.88 4.50
CA ILE A 119 6.29 -6.12 4.34
C ILE A 119 7.44 -7.09 4.16
N THR A 120 8.28 -6.82 3.17
CA THR A 120 9.50 -7.56 2.83
C THR A 120 10.71 -6.66 2.93
N SER A 121 11.91 -7.21 2.76
CA SER A 121 13.19 -6.46 2.69
C SER A 121 13.11 -5.27 1.72
N SER A 122 12.59 -5.48 0.51
CA SER A 122 12.48 -4.41 -0.50
C SER A 122 11.58 -3.25 -0.07
N HIS A 123 10.54 -3.51 0.73
CA HIS A 123 9.69 -2.45 1.27
C HIS A 123 10.42 -1.64 2.35
N ILE A 124 11.28 -2.28 3.16
CA ILE A 124 12.11 -1.61 4.17
C ILE A 124 13.13 -0.68 3.48
N GLU A 125 13.86 -1.20 2.49
CA GLU A 125 14.81 -0.42 1.70
C GLU A 125 14.12 0.81 1.06
N TYR A 126 12.98 0.60 0.43
CA TYR A 126 12.18 1.68 -0.15
C TYR A 126 11.79 2.75 0.88
N VAL A 127 11.33 2.35 2.06
CA VAL A 127 10.93 3.30 3.13
C VAL A 127 12.14 4.08 3.63
N PHE A 128 13.29 3.43 3.79
CA PHE A 128 14.53 4.09 4.21
C PHE A 128 15.07 5.03 3.15
N ASP A 129 14.99 4.69 1.87
CA ASP A 129 15.36 5.59 0.78
C ASP A 129 14.46 6.83 0.73
N CYS A 130 13.16 6.65 0.89
CA CYS A 130 12.23 7.78 1.01
C CYS A 130 12.55 8.66 2.22
N LEU A 131 12.95 8.05 3.35
CA LEU A 131 13.33 8.80 4.55
C LEU A 131 14.63 9.58 4.35
N LYS A 132 15.66 8.99 3.71
CA LYS A 132 16.93 9.64 3.37
C LYS A 132 16.73 10.82 2.41
N GLN A 133 15.82 10.70 1.45
CA GLN A 133 15.48 11.75 0.48
C GLN A 133 14.55 12.84 1.05
N ASN A 134 13.95 12.59 2.21
CA ASN A 134 13.04 13.56 2.81
C ASN A 134 13.82 14.73 3.44
N THR A 135 13.66 15.90 2.85
CA THR A 135 14.23 17.16 3.36
C THR A 135 13.33 17.89 4.36
N THR A 136 12.13 17.38 4.60
CA THR A 136 11.16 18.02 5.48
C THR A 136 11.36 17.55 6.92
N TYR A 137 11.28 18.48 7.88
CA TYR A 137 11.36 18.14 9.29
C TYR A 137 10.18 17.25 9.73
N VAL A 138 10.48 16.02 10.12
CA VAL A 138 9.49 15.06 10.62
C VAL A 138 9.31 15.25 12.13
N ARG A 139 8.16 15.79 12.56
CA ARG A 139 7.87 16.01 13.98
C ARG A 139 7.66 14.72 14.78
N ASN A 140 7.14 13.68 14.14
CA ASN A 140 6.86 12.40 14.76
C ASN A 140 7.28 11.27 13.82
N ILE A 141 8.51 10.82 14.03
CA ILE A 141 9.13 9.77 13.19
C ILE A 141 8.34 8.46 13.25
N LYS A 142 7.84 8.08 14.42
CA LYS A 142 7.08 6.83 14.60
C LYS A 142 5.79 6.82 13.76
N LYS A 143 5.04 7.94 13.75
CA LYS A 143 3.84 8.08 12.90
C LYS A 143 4.18 8.12 11.42
N TYR A 144 5.28 8.78 11.07
CA TYR A 144 5.75 8.83 9.68
C TYR A 144 6.13 7.44 9.18
N LEU A 145 6.94 6.71 9.93
CA LEU A 145 7.35 5.35 9.57
C LEU A 145 6.15 4.41 9.45
N LEU A 146 5.21 4.45 10.41
CA LEU A 146 4.00 3.62 10.33
C LEU A 146 3.17 3.91 9.07
N ALA A 147 3.03 5.19 8.70
CA ALA A 147 2.31 5.58 7.49
C ALA A 147 3.06 5.13 6.23
N SER A 148 4.37 5.26 6.19
CA SER A 148 5.22 4.84 5.06
C SER A 148 5.16 3.32 4.88
N LEU A 149 5.30 2.55 5.96
CA LEU A 149 5.21 1.09 5.96
C LEU A 149 3.82 0.60 5.52
N PHE A 150 2.75 1.22 6.03
CA PHE A 150 1.38 0.86 5.63
C PHE A 150 1.12 1.08 4.13
N ASN A 151 1.72 2.12 3.54
CA ASN A 151 1.57 2.43 2.13
C ASN A 151 2.56 1.71 1.23
N ALA A 152 3.72 1.27 1.73
CA ALA A 152 4.80 0.69 0.95
C ALA A 152 4.35 -0.44 0.00
N PRO A 153 3.54 -1.45 0.43
CA PRO A 153 3.10 -2.51 -0.46
C PRO A 153 2.27 -2.03 -1.67
N SER A 154 1.65 -0.85 -1.54
CA SER A 154 0.81 -0.28 -2.60
C SER A 154 1.55 0.73 -3.50
N THR A 155 2.68 1.27 -3.07
CA THR A 155 3.36 2.39 -3.72
C THR A 155 4.74 2.07 -4.28
N ILE A 156 5.37 1.00 -3.82
CA ILE A 156 6.72 0.61 -4.22
C ILE A 156 6.87 0.44 -5.74
N GLY A 157 5.91 -0.20 -6.40
CA GLY A 157 5.94 -0.39 -7.85
C GLY A 157 5.91 0.93 -8.63
N SER A 158 5.05 1.87 -8.21
CA SER A 158 4.95 3.20 -8.80
C SER A 158 6.23 4.01 -8.58
N TYR A 159 6.85 3.88 -7.40
CA TYR A 159 8.11 4.56 -7.09
C TYR A 159 9.24 4.12 -8.01
N TYR A 160 9.48 2.82 -8.12
CA TYR A 160 10.55 2.31 -8.99
C TYR A 160 10.29 2.61 -10.46
N SER A 161 9.04 2.56 -10.92
CA SER A 161 8.68 2.95 -12.28
C SER A 161 8.99 4.43 -12.54
N ALA A 162 8.70 5.30 -11.59
CA ALA A 162 9.02 6.73 -11.69
C ALA A 162 10.54 6.97 -11.67
N LEU A 163 11.28 6.24 -10.83
CA LEU A 163 12.73 6.34 -10.75
C LEU A 163 13.40 5.93 -12.07
N VAL A 164 13.02 4.78 -12.63
CA VAL A 164 13.52 4.32 -13.94
C VAL A 164 13.21 5.33 -15.05
N ASN A 165 12.01 5.88 -15.08
CA ASN A 165 11.64 6.90 -16.05
C ASN A 165 12.47 8.18 -15.89
N HIS A 166 12.73 8.60 -14.66
CA HIS A 166 13.59 9.75 -14.38
C HIS A 166 15.03 9.50 -14.88
N ASP A 167 15.61 8.33 -14.60
CA ASP A 167 16.98 8.01 -14.97
C ASP A 167 17.12 7.83 -16.50
N MET A 168 16.11 7.25 -17.15
CA MET A 168 16.16 7.05 -18.60
C MET A 168 15.86 8.32 -19.42
N TYR A 169 15.05 9.23 -18.91
CA TYR A 169 14.58 10.39 -19.67
C TYR A 169 14.89 11.74 -19.02
N GLY A 170 15.31 11.76 -17.74
CA GLY A 170 15.59 12.99 -17.00
C GLY A 170 16.88 13.70 -17.38
N ASP A 171 17.89 12.98 -17.85
CA ASP A 171 19.22 13.52 -18.20
C ASP A 171 19.27 14.07 -19.63
N GLY A 172 18.28 13.75 -20.48
CA GLY A 172 18.21 14.18 -21.89
C GLY A 172 17.79 15.64 -22.12
N LEU A 173 17.29 16.37 -21.11
CA LEU A 173 16.76 17.73 -21.26
C LEU A 173 17.65 18.84 -20.69
N ARG A 174 18.82 18.53 -20.12
CA ARG A 174 19.77 19.53 -19.61
C ARG A 174 20.89 19.91 -20.58
N GLY A 175 20.81 19.44 -21.84
CA GLY A 175 21.81 19.72 -22.89
C GLY A 175 21.25 20.47 -24.09
N ARG A 176 20.64 21.67 -23.91
CA ARG A 176 20.51 22.66 -24.98
C ARG A 176 20.37 24.05 -24.40
#